data_a2082a8d8d1bae768d4f4eed94112285
#
_entry.id   a2082a8d8d1bae768d4f4eed94112285
#
_cell.length_a   1.000
_cell.length_b   1.000
_cell.length_c   1.000
_cell.angle_alpha   90.00
_cell.angle_beta   90.00
_cell.angle_gamma   90.00
#
_symmetry.space_group_name_H-M   'P 1'
#
loop_
_entity.id
_entity.type
_entity.pdbx_description
1 polymer ?
#
loop_
_entity_poly.entity_id
_entity_poly.type
_entity_poly.pdbx_seq_one_letter_code
_entity_poly.pdbx_strand_id
1 'polypeptide(L)'
;MKALHSFSFPWRRVLALFFAFLVCTALWAEATQAQLAEKVIRLHVLANSDSQADQTLKLQVRDKILAQTASLLSGQESAAILQDNLDALAQTAAQEIAARGYHYPVKVCLEETWFPTRQYENVSLPAGNYQALRVLIGEGAGKNWWCVVFPSLCLSAVT
;
A
#
# COMPACT_ATOMS: atom_id res chain seq x y z
N MET A 1 -52.19 -38.99 -31.27
CA MET A 1 -51.36 -39.05 -30.06
C MET A 1 -50.09 -38.18 -30.28
N LYS A 2 -50.02 -36.98 -29.70
CA LYS A 2 -48.87 -36.09 -29.86
C LYS A 2 -47.82 -36.50 -28.79
N ALA A 3 -46.61 -36.89 -29.22
CA ALA A 3 -45.50 -37.18 -28.36
C ALA A 3 -45.06 -35.89 -27.65
N LEU A 4 -45.20 -35.84 -26.33
CA LEU A 4 -44.62 -34.80 -25.50
C LEU A 4 -43.09 -34.99 -25.50
N HIS A 5 -42.37 -34.20 -26.29
CA HIS A 5 -40.93 -34.09 -26.17
C HIS A 5 -40.60 -33.55 -24.76
N SER A 6 -40.10 -34.44 -23.90
CA SER A 6 -39.55 -34.04 -22.62
C SER A 6 -38.30 -33.21 -22.90
N PHE A 7 -38.40 -31.90 -22.73
CA PHE A 7 -37.28 -30.99 -22.81
C PHE A 7 -36.41 -31.17 -21.56
N SER A 8 -35.41 -32.03 -21.66
CA SER A 8 -34.45 -32.20 -20.60
C SER A 8 -33.50 -30.99 -20.61
N PHE A 9 -33.72 -30.07 -19.68
CA PHE A 9 -32.88 -28.88 -19.56
C PHE A 9 -31.44 -29.31 -19.21
N PRO A 10 -30.41 -28.85 -19.94
CA PRO A 10 -29.02 -29.32 -19.79
C PRO A 10 -28.29 -28.67 -18.59
N TRP A 11 -28.80 -28.92 -17.40
CA TRP A 11 -28.25 -28.34 -16.14
C TRP A 11 -26.75 -28.50 -16.01
N ARG A 12 -26.19 -29.62 -16.43
CA ARG A 12 -24.74 -29.87 -16.34
C ARG A 12 -23.95 -28.86 -17.19
N ARG A 13 -24.44 -28.50 -18.38
CA ARG A 13 -23.80 -27.49 -19.23
C ARG A 13 -23.96 -26.10 -18.67
N VAL A 14 -25.12 -25.77 -18.11
CA VAL A 14 -25.37 -24.48 -17.46
C VAL A 14 -24.46 -24.29 -16.24
N LEU A 15 -24.36 -25.33 -15.39
CA LEU A 15 -23.43 -25.29 -14.23
C LEU A 15 -21.97 -25.16 -14.67
N ALA A 16 -21.55 -25.90 -15.70
CA ALA A 16 -20.19 -25.81 -16.23
C ALA A 16 -19.87 -24.39 -16.74
N LEU A 17 -20.78 -23.78 -17.49
CA LEU A 17 -20.63 -22.41 -17.98
C LEU A 17 -20.63 -21.40 -16.84
N PHE A 18 -21.48 -21.60 -15.83
CA PHE A 18 -21.50 -20.74 -14.64
C PHE A 18 -20.18 -20.82 -13.87
N PHE A 19 -19.64 -22.02 -13.64
CA PHE A 19 -18.33 -22.18 -13.01
C PHE A 19 -17.20 -21.59 -13.84
N ALA A 20 -17.20 -21.80 -15.17
CA ALA A 20 -16.22 -21.20 -16.05
C ALA A 20 -16.27 -19.66 -15.97
N PHE A 21 -17.47 -19.06 -15.96
CA PHE A 21 -17.65 -17.63 -15.78
C PHE A 21 -17.11 -17.13 -14.45
N LEU A 22 -17.39 -17.85 -13.32
CA LEU A 22 -16.84 -17.49 -12.01
C LEU A 22 -15.31 -17.54 -11.98
N VAL A 23 -14.72 -18.58 -12.58
CA VAL A 23 -13.25 -18.69 -12.66
C VAL A 23 -12.66 -17.55 -13.51
N CYS A 24 -13.24 -17.26 -14.66
CA CYS A 24 -12.78 -16.16 -15.51
C CYS A 24 -12.90 -14.79 -14.82
N THR A 25 -13.97 -14.54 -14.08
CA THR A 25 -14.14 -13.28 -13.33
C THR A 25 -13.15 -13.16 -12.17
N ALA A 26 -12.87 -14.27 -11.47
CA ALA A 26 -11.87 -14.29 -10.41
C ALA A 26 -10.46 -14.01 -10.95
N LEU A 27 -10.06 -14.69 -12.02
CA LEU A 27 -8.76 -14.46 -12.67
C LEU A 27 -8.62 -13.03 -13.21
N TRP A 28 -9.69 -12.50 -13.79
CA TRP A 28 -9.69 -11.11 -14.25
C TRP A 28 -9.55 -10.11 -13.10
N ALA A 29 -10.23 -10.34 -11.97
CA ALA A 29 -10.14 -9.50 -10.78
C ALA A 29 -8.72 -9.52 -10.19
N GLU A 30 -8.08 -10.70 -10.09
CA GLU A 30 -6.69 -10.84 -9.62
C GLU A 30 -5.71 -10.11 -10.54
N ALA A 31 -5.84 -10.27 -11.86
CA ALA A 31 -4.98 -9.60 -12.83
C ALA A 31 -5.12 -8.06 -12.74
N THR A 32 -6.34 -7.55 -12.58
CA THR A 32 -6.60 -6.12 -12.43
C THR A 32 -6.00 -5.57 -11.13
N GLN A 33 -6.10 -6.34 -10.02
CA GLN A 33 -5.50 -5.98 -8.74
C GLN A 33 -3.97 -5.95 -8.83
N ALA A 34 -3.33 -6.93 -9.46
CA ALA A 34 -1.90 -6.98 -9.65
C ALA A 34 -1.39 -5.77 -10.45
N GLN A 35 -2.05 -5.42 -11.56
CA GLN A 35 -1.72 -4.22 -12.35
C GLN A 35 -1.87 -2.91 -11.56
N LEU A 36 -2.86 -2.83 -10.66
CA LEU A 36 -3.01 -1.68 -9.78
C LEU A 36 -1.89 -1.63 -8.74
N ALA A 37 -1.54 -2.78 -8.17
CA ALA A 37 -0.48 -2.87 -7.17
C ALA A 37 0.89 -2.46 -7.71
N GLU A 38 1.19 -2.77 -8.97
CA GLU A 38 2.43 -2.37 -9.65
C GLU A 38 2.55 -0.86 -9.84
N LYS A 39 1.43 -0.14 -9.95
CA LYS A 39 1.38 1.33 -10.19
C LYS A 39 1.31 2.15 -8.92
N VAL A 40 1.33 1.52 -7.77
CA VAL A 40 1.15 2.19 -6.49
C VAL A 40 2.34 1.89 -5.58
N ILE A 41 3.02 2.95 -5.13
CA ILE A 41 4.03 2.82 -4.09
C ILE A 41 3.42 3.29 -2.77
N ARG A 42 3.38 2.39 -1.79
CA ARG A 42 2.79 2.67 -0.48
C ARG A 42 3.84 3.15 0.52
N LEU A 43 3.39 3.78 1.61
CA LEU A 43 4.22 4.16 2.74
C LEU A 43 3.75 3.44 3.99
N HIS A 44 4.70 2.86 4.70
CA HIS A 44 4.46 2.20 5.97
C HIS A 44 5.44 2.72 7.01
N VAL A 45 4.95 3.51 7.97
CA VAL A 45 5.77 4.06 9.06
C VAL A 45 5.38 3.41 10.37
N LEU A 46 6.36 2.85 11.08
CA LEU A 46 6.21 2.24 12.38
C LEU A 46 6.85 3.10 13.45
N ALA A 47 6.08 3.41 14.50
CA ALA A 47 6.61 4.11 15.66
C ALA A 47 7.43 3.18 16.55
N ASN A 48 8.34 3.73 17.34
CA ASN A 48 9.09 2.98 18.34
C ASN A 48 8.16 2.27 19.34
N SER A 49 7.16 2.98 19.86
CA SER A 49 6.15 2.42 20.78
C SER A 49 4.77 3.06 20.58
N ASP A 50 3.79 2.66 21.40
CA ASP A 50 2.45 3.26 21.41
C ASP A 50 2.32 4.50 22.30
N SER A 51 3.43 4.99 22.87
CA SER A 51 3.40 6.24 23.63
C SER A 51 2.96 7.41 22.75
N GLN A 52 2.25 8.37 23.34
CA GLN A 52 1.81 9.58 22.62
C GLN A 52 2.99 10.33 22.00
N ALA A 53 4.12 10.36 22.67
CA ALA A 53 5.34 10.99 22.18
C ALA A 53 5.88 10.31 20.91
N ASP A 54 5.98 8.98 20.91
CA ASP A 54 6.45 8.20 19.75
C ASP A 54 5.44 8.27 18.58
N GLN A 55 4.15 8.28 18.87
CA GLN A 55 3.13 8.45 17.83
C GLN A 55 3.20 9.84 17.19
N THR A 56 3.47 10.89 17.98
CA THR A 56 3.67 12.25 17.45
C THR A 56 4.95 12.33 16.62
N LEU A 57 6.05 11.77 17.10
CA LEU A 57 7.32 11.70 16.36
C LEU A 57 7.16 10.99 15.02
N LYS A 58 6.45 9.85 15.01
CA LYS A 58 6.14 9.11 13.79
C LYS A 58 5.47 9.99 12.73
N LEU A 59 4.50 10.82 13.12
CA LEU A 59 3.81 11.71 12.18
C LEU A 59 4.74 12.78 11.61
N GLN A 60 5.65 13.30 12.41
CA GLN A 60 6.64 14.30 11.99
C GLN A 60 7.65 13.70 10.99
N VAL A 61 8.16 12.50 11.30
CA VAL A 61 9.05 11.77 10.39
C VAL A 61 8.33 11.44 9.09
N ARG A 62 7.07 10.95 9.15
CA ARG A 62 6.23 10.71 7.98
C ARG A 62 6.17 11.93 7.07
N ASP A 63 5.88 13.11 7.61
CA ASP A 63 5.70 14.33 6.83
C ASP A 63 6.99 14.74 6.11
N LYS A 64 8.14 14.56 6.75
CA LYS A 64 9.45 14.80 6.11
C LYS A 64 9.74 13.82 4.99
N ILE A 65 9.48 12.54 5.20
CA ILE A 65 9.64 11.50 4.18
C ILE A 65 8.71 11.77 3.00
N LEU A 66 7.45 12.12 3.23
CA LEU A 66 6.51 12.46 2.16
C LEU A 66 6.96 13.67 1.34
N ALA A 67 7.43 14.73 1.99
CA ALA A 67 7.94 15.91 1.28
C ALA A 67 9.14 15.57 0.39
N GLN A 68 10.08 14.77 0.90
CA GLN A 68 11.25 14.36 0.15
C GLN A 68 10.89 13.41 -1.01
N THR A 69 10.04 12.43 -0.77
CA THR A 69 9.61 11.49 -1.83
C THR A 69 8.82 12.20 -2.93
N ALA A 70 7.98 13.17 -2.60
CA ALA A 70 7.28 13.99 -3.58
C ALA A 70 8.27 14.76 -4.48
N SER A 71 9.35 15.31 -3.90
CA SER A 71 10.41 15.99 -4.66
C SER A 71 11.20 15.01 -5.54
N LEU A 72 11.56 13.83 -5.03
CA LEU A 72 12.32 12.83 -5.78
C LEU A 72 11.55 12.26 -6.96
N LEU A 73 10.28 11.94 -6.76
CA LEU A 73 9.46 11.33 -7.80
C LEU A 73 8.99 12.33 -8.85
N SER A 74 8.88 13.63 -8.51
CA SER A 74 8.48 14.72 -9.44
C SER A 74 7.29 14.34 -10.35
N GLY A 75 6.32 13.59 -9.81
CA GLY A 75 5.15 13.10 -10.54
C GLY A 75 5.38 11.85 -11.39
N GLN A 76 6.54 11.23 -11.34
CA GLN A 76 6.84 9.96 -12.00
C GLN A 76 6.80 8.80 -11.01
N GLU A 77 6.15 7.69 -11.41
CA GLU A 77 6.25 6.45 -10.67
C GLU A 77 7.62 5.82 -10.94
N SER A 78 8.45 5.69 -9.90
CA SER A 78 9.71 4.97 -10.04
C SER A 78 10.17 4.44 -8.69
N ALA A 79 9.96 3.15 -8.48
CA ALA A 79 10.53 2.42 -7.36
C ALA A 79 12.07 2.46 -7.38
N ALA A 80 12.67 2.49 -8.57
CA ALA A 80 14.12 2.59 -8.74
C ALA A 80 14.67 3.91 -8.15
N ILE A 81 14.00 5.04 -8.39
CA ILE A 81 14.41 6.34 -7.80
C ILE A 81 14.39 6.26 -6.27
N LEU A 82 13.37 5.63 -5.68
CA LEU A 82 13.32 5.46 -4.23
C LEU A 82 14.41 4.53 -3.73
N GLN A 83 14.66 3.43 -4.45
CA GLN A 83 15.71 2.46 -4.12
C GLN A 83 17.10 3.11 -4.08
N ASP A 84 17.40 3.96 -5.07
CA ASP A 84 18.68 4.67 -5.19
C ASP A 84 18.84 5.77 -4.12
N ASN A 85 17.75 6.19 -3.48
CA ASN A 85 17.72 7.27 -2.49
C ASN A 85 17.37 6.81 -1.06
N LEU A 86 17.39 5.50 -0.76
CA LEU A 86 17.03 4.98 0.57
C LEU A 86 17.91 5.55 1.69
N ASP A 87 19.22 5.69 1.46
CA ASP A 87 20.16 6.24 2.43
C ASP A 87 19.86 7.73 2.71
N ALA A 88 19.54 8.51 1.68
CA ALA A 88 19.15 9.90 1.83
C ALA A 88 17.83 10.05 2.60
N LEU A 89 16.86 9.17 2.35
CA LEU A 89 15.61 9.11 3.09
C LEU A 89 15.83 8.71 4.56
N ALA A 90 16.68 7.72 4.81
CA ALA A 90 17.05 7.32 6.16
C ALA A 90 17.74 8.46 6.93
N GLN A 91 18.63 9.19 6.25
CA GLN A 91 19.32 10.33 6.83
C GLN A 91 18.35 11.45 7.18
N THR A 92 17.39 11.77 6.31
CA THR A 92 16.33 12.75 6.58
C THR A 92 15.47 12.36 7.77
N ALA A 93 15.07 11.08 7.85
CA ALA A 93 14.34 10.57 9.01
C ALA A 93 15.15 10.69 10.31
N ALA A 94 16.43 10.30 10.28
CA ALA A 94 17.33 10.41 11.44
C ALA A 94 17.52 11.87 11.89
N GLN A 95 17.67 12.80 10.95
CA GLN A 95 17.78 14.23 11.26
C GLN A 95 16.52 14.78 11.94
N GLU A 96 15.32 14.40 11.45
CA GLU A 96 14.06 14.81 12.07
C GLU A 96 13.93 14.23 13.49
N ILE A 97 14.28 12.94 13.68
CA ILE A 97 14.29 12.29 15.00
C ILE A 97 15.22 13.04 15.97
N ALA A 98 16.45 13.35 15.54
CA ALA A 98 17.43 14.09 16.34
C ALA A 98 16.98 15.53 16.63
N ALA A 99 16.39 16.24 15.66
CA ALA A 99 15.86 17.58 15.83
C ALA A 99 14.73 17.67 16.88
N ARG A 100 14.05 16.55 17.14
CA ARG A 100 13.01 16.42 18.18
C ARG A 100 13.56 15.94 19.54
N GLY A 101 14.87 15.79 19.66
CA GLY A 101 15.54 15.39 20.90
C GLY A 101 15.51 13.87 21.16
N TYR A 102 15.23 13.04 20.14
CA TYR A 102 15.26 11.59 20.26
C TYR A 102 16.53 11.02 19.63
N HIS A 103 16.92 9.81 20.06
CA HIS A 103 18.09 9.09 19.58
C HIS A 103 17.74 7.68 19.06
N TYR A 104 16.55 7.53 18.50
CA TYR A 104 16.13 6.24 17.95
C TYR A 104 16.86 5.94 16.64
N PRO A 105 17.34 4.70 16.46
CA PRO A 105 17.79 4.26 15.15
C PRO A 105 16.59 4.28 14.19
N VAL A 106 16.85 4.54 12.90
CA VAL A 106 15.84 4.46 11.88
C VAL A 106 16.34 3.60 10.72
N LYS A 107 15.46 2.73 10.22
CA LYS A 107 15.69 1.91 9.04
C LYS A 107 14.66 2.28 7.98
N VAL A 108 15.15 2.56 6.77
CA VAL A 108 14.30 2.79 5.60
C VAL A 108 14.61 1.72 4.57
N CYS A 109 13.60 1.05 4.04
CA CYS A 109 13.74 0.04 3.00
C CYS A 109 12.54 0.07 2.05
N LEU A 110 12.77 -0.37 0.82
CA LEU A 110 11.71 -0.59 -0.17
C LEU A 110 11.54 -2.11 -0.31
N GLU A 111 10.36 -2.60 0.02
CA GLU A 111 10.05 -4.02 -0.02
C GLU A 111 8.57 -4.27 -0.32
N GLU A 112 8.28 -5.48 -0.77
CA GLU A 112 6.90 -5.91 -0.92
C GLU A 112 6.29 -6.19 0.47
N THR A 113 5.17 -5.54 0.76
CA THR A 113 4.51 -5.64 2.06
C THR A 113 3.00 -5.77 1.88
N TRP A 114 2.38 -6.63 2.70
CA TRP A 114 0.94 -6.78 2.71
C TRP A 114 0.26 -5.59 3.39
N PHE A 115 -0.80 -5.07 2.75
CA PHE A 115 -1.63 -3.98 3.25
C PHE A 115 -3.09 -4.41 3.33
N PRO A 116 -3.81 -3.99 4.38
CA PRO A 116 -5.26 -4.12 4.42
C PRO A 116 -5.93 -3.16 3.43
N THR A 117 -7.20 -3.41 3.10
CA THR A 117 -8.00 -2.46 2.33
C THR A 117 -8.04 -1.09 3.03
N ARG A 118 -7.75 -0.04 2.28
CA ARG A 118 -7.77 1.35 2.77
C ARG A 118 -8.49 2.25 1.78
N GLN A 119 -9.30 3.12 2.34
CA GLN A 119 -9.99 4.16 1.57
C GLN A 119 -9.28 5.50 1.78
N TYR A 120 -8.99 6.20 0.68
CA TYR A 120 -8.38 7.52 0.63
C TYR A 120 -9.31 8.42 -0.16
N GLU A 121 -9.98 9.40 0.48
CA GLU A 121 -10.95 10.29 -0.17
C GLU A 121 -11.87 9.56 -1.19
N ASN A 122 -11.49 9.62 -2.48
CA ASN A 122 -12.27 9.06 -3.59
C ASN A 122 -11.70 7.75 -4.14
N VAL A 123 -10.61 7.21 -3.55
CA VAL A 123 -9.94 5.99 -4.04
C VAL A 123 -9.91 4.96 -2.93
N SER A 124 -10.36 3.75 -3.25
CA SER A 124 -10.21 2.57 -2.37
C SER A 124 -9.15 1.64 -2.93
N LEU A 125 -8.11 1.38 -2.15
CA LEU A 125 -7.09 0.39 -2.49
C LEU A 125 -7.43 -0.92 -1.80
N PRO A 126 -7.56 -2.03 -2.54
CA PRO A 126 -7.86 -3.34 -1.98
C PRO A 126 -6.71 -3.86 -1.11
N ALA A 127 -7.01 -4.85 -0.27
CA ALA A 127 -5.98 -5.58 0.46
C ALA A 127 -5.09 -6.36 -0.51
N GLY A 128 -3.79 -6.42 -0.23
CA GLY A 128 -2.85 -7.14 -1.08
C GLY A 128 -1.40 -6.76 -0.80
N ASN A 129 -0.50 -7.36 -1.57
CA ASN A 129 0.91 -7.00 -1.55
C ASN A 129 1.16 -5.81 -2.47
N TYR A 130 1.94 -4.87 -1.97
CA TYR A 130 2.33 -3.65 -2.68
C TYR A 130 3.80 -3.36 -2.44
N GLN A 131 4.46 -2.72 -3.41
CA GLN A 131 5.73 -2.06 -3.16
C GLN A 131 5.54 -0.98 -2.10
N ALA A 132 6.33 -1.04 -1.04
CA ALA A 132 6.19 -0.13 0.09
C ALA A 132 7.54 0.43 0.55
N LEU A 133 7.59 1.74 0.68
CA LEU A 133 8.65 2.41 1.43
C LEU A 133 8.31 2.23 2.92
N ARG A 134 9.12 1.42 3.60
CA ARG A 134 8.97 1.20 5.05
C ARG A 134 9.96 2.02 5.83
N VAL A 135 9.46 2.69 6.87
CA VAL A 135 10.26 3.50 7.81
C VAL A 135 10.03 2.94 9.21
N LEU A 136 11.04 2.32 9.79
CA LEU A 136 11.01 1.75 11.14
C LEU A 136 11.78 2.67 12.08
N ILE A 137 11.10 3.20 13.09
CA ILE A 137 11.68 4.09 14.11
C ILE A 137 11.88 3.27 15.38
N GLY A 138 13.12 3.21 15.88
CA GLY A 138 13.48 2.45 17.06
C GLY A 138 13.14 0.97 16.91
N GLU A 139 12.38 0.41 17.86
CA GLU A 139 11.95 -0.98 17.88
C GLU A 139 10.85 -1.29 16.85
N GLY A 140 10.17 -0.26 16.30
CA GLY A 140 9.05 -0.46 15.37
C GLY A 140 7.86 -1.19 15.99
N ALA A 141 7.73 -1.15 17.33
CA ALA A 141 6.72 -1.91 18.08
C ALA A 141 5.39 -1.15 18.25
N GLY A 142 5.34 0.11 17.84
CA GLY A 142 4.14 0.95 17.94
C GLY A 142 3.18 0.81 16.77
N LYS A 143 2.06 1.55 16.86
CA LYS A 143 1.01 1.56 15.82
C LYS A 143 1.55 1.99 14.47
N ASN A 144 1.08 1.29 13.44
CA ASN A 144 1.40 1.53 12.06
C ASN A 144 0.72 2.79 11.50
N TRP A 145 1.38 3.46 10.57
CA TRP A 145 0.77 4.41 9.67
C TRP A 145 0.84 3.90 8.24
N TRP A 146 -0.30 3.88 7.57
CA TRP A 146 -0.45 3.35 6.21
C TRP A 146 -0.86 4.47 5.26
N CYS A 147 -0.08 4.69 4.21
CA CYS A 147 -0.38 5.70 3.21
C CYS A 147 0.08 5.33 1.80
N VAL A 148 0.05 6.27 0.86
CA VAL A 148 0.46 6.10 -0.53
C VAL A 148 1.44 7.22 -0.88
N VAL A 149 2.63 6.85 -1.32
CA VAL A 149 3.66 7.78 -1.80
C VAL A 149 3.36 8.20 -3.23
N PHE A 150 3.01 7.23 -4.07
CA PHE A 150 2.67 7.46 -5.46
C PHE A 150 1.45 6.62 -5.89
N PRO A 151 0.44 7.24 -6.54
CA PRO A 151 0.21 8.69 -6.61
C PRO A 151 0.06 9.33 -5.23
N SER A 152 0.34 10.62 -5.10
CA SER A 152 0.37 11.33 -3.82
C SER A 152 -1.03 11.48 -3.21
N LEU A 153 -1.51 10.43 -2.53
CA LEU A 153 -2.82 10.42 -1.85
C LEU A 153 -2.73 10.80 -0.36
N CYS A 154 -1.49 10.93 0.18
CA CYS A 154 -1.28 11.30 1.58
C CYS A 154 -1.36 12.78 1.86
N LEU A 155 -1.13 13.65 0.88
CA LEU A 155 -1.07 15.10 1.09
C LEU A 155 -2.44 15.71 1.37
N SER A 156 -3.52 15.05 0.98
CA SER A 156 -4.89 15.48 1.21
C SER A 156 -5.47 15.08 2.59
N ALA A 157 -4.76 14.24 3.35
CA ALA A 157 -5.18 13.81 4.68
C ALA A 157 -4.66 14.72 5.82
N VAL A 158 -4.06 15.86 5.50
CA VAL A 158 -3.47 16.82 6.44
C VAL A 158 -4.24 18.15 6.37
N THR A 159 -5.56 18.09 6.46
CA THR A 159 -6.40 19.27 6.76
C THR A 159 -7.30 18.98 7.95
#